data_308b1efdde699ad0be1a2bdc6d4bcf14
#
_entry.id   308b1efdde699ad0be1a2bdc6d4bcf14
#
_cell.length_a   1.000
_cell.length_b   1.000
_cell.length_c   1.000
_cell.angle_alpha   90.00
_cell.angle_beta   90.00
_cell.angle_gamma   90.00
#
_symmetry.space_group_name_H-M   'P 1'
#
loop_
_entity.id
_entity.type
_entity.pdbx_description
1 polymer ?
#
loop_
_entity_poly.entity_id
_entity_poly.type
_entity_poly.pdbx_seq_one_letter_code
_entity_poly.pdbx_strand_id
1 'polypeptide(L)'
;MSLHVDIRKYLGSFVLDASFTAEYGITSLLGASGCGKSMTLKCIAGIEKPDEGRIELDGRVLFDSAKGINLPPQARRVGYLFQNYALFPNMTVRQNILCGLKREKNWSEKERRLSEMLRMMQLDGLENRKPAQLSGGQQQRTALARILVNDPQILLLDEPFSALDAHLRDSLKVEMRDLLENFGREVLMVTHDRNEAYNMSREIAVMDKGRLLTIKPTKELFADPGSVPAAILTGCKNIAAASRVDDHTVEVPEWGVRFETKQPVREGLRAVGVRAHYFGPNAPQNRFPVRLVEEMEEPFETILHFRYEGQREDSPAIWWRLNKEKRPQEFPQELGVAPANILLLYE
;
A
#
# COMPACT_ATOMS: atom_id res chain seq x y z
N MET A 1 1.03 6.95 -20.24
CA MET A 1 2.01 7.69 -19.39
C MET A 1 2.77 6.68 -18.58
N SER A 2 4.08 6.86 -18.42
CA SER A 2 4.90 5.93 -17.64
C SER A 2 5.93 6.69 -16.81
N LEU A 3 6.07 6.28 -15.54
CA LEU A 3 7.12 6.74 -14.64
C LEU A 3 8.16 5.62 -14.51
N HIS A 4 9.40 5.89 -14.91
CA HIS A 4 10.53 5.00 -14.69
C HIS A 4 11.41 5.57 -13.59
N VAL A 5 11.65 4.77 -12.57
CA VAL A 5 12.48 5.10 -11.41
C VAL A 5 13.54 4.02 -11.27
N ASP A 6 14.80 4.43 -11.25
CA ASP A 6 15.95 3.59 -10.93
C ASP A 6 16.94 4.46 -10.17
N ILE A 7 16.88 4.43 -8.83
CA ILE A 7 17.61 5.35 -7.97
C ILE A 7 18.23 4.66 -6.78
N ARG A 8 19.38 5.20 -6.34
CA ARG A 8 19.97 4.92 -5.03
C ARG A 8 20.15 6.19 -4.23
N LYS A 9 19.91 6.08 -2.93
CA LYS A 9 20.17 7.15 -1.98
C LYS A 9 20.74 6.59 -0.68
N TYR A 10 21.85 7.13 -0.26
CA TYR A 10 22.56 6.73 0.96
C TYR A 10 22.13 7.65 2.12
N LEU A 11 21.64 7.06 3.20
CA LEU A 11 21.16 7.77 4.38
C LEU A 11 21.81 7.16 5.64
N GLY A 12 23.08 7.44 5.84
CA GLY A 12 23.86 6.80 6.88
C GLY A 12 23.99 5.28 6.66
N SER A 13 23.46 4.47 7.58
CA SER A 13 23.43 3.01 7.44
C SER A 13 22.26 2.49 6.57
N PHE A 14 21.30 3.33 6.23
CA PHE A 14 20.17 2.96 5.40
C PHE A 14 20.45 3.30 3.92
N VAL A 15 20.18 2.34 3.05
CA VAL A 15 20.31 2.52 1.59
C VAL A 15 18.92 2.32 0.96
N LEU A 16 18.44 3.37 0.30
CA LEU A 16 17.30 3.25 -0.61
C LEU A 16 17.82 2.78 -1.97
N ASP A 17 17.27 1.67 -2.47
CA ASP A 17 17.54 1.10 -3.80
C ASP A 17 16.19 0.76 -4.42
N ALA A 18 15.65 1.68 -5.24
CA ALA A 18 14.30 1.59 -5.79
C ALA A 18 14.36 1.61 -7.31
N SER A 19 14.00 0.47 -7.92
CA SER A 19 13.93 0.32 -9.38
C SER A 19 12.57 -0.25 -9.76
N PHE A 20 11.76 0.56 -10.47
CA PHE A 20 10.43 0.17 -10.94
C PHE A 20 9.94 1.04 -12.09
N THR A 21 8.93 0.52 -12.78
CA THR A 21 8.11 1.26 -13.74
C THR A 21 6.69 1.26 -13.23
N ALA A 22 6.07 2.43 -13.17
CA ALA A 22 4.65 2.57 -12.92
C ALA A 22 3.97 3.09 -14.19
N GLU A 23 2.81 2.50 -14.53
CA GLU A 23 2.05 2.84 -15.71
C GLU A 23 0.71 3.46 -15.32
N TYR A 24 -0.07 3.89 -16.30
CA TYR A 24 -1.38 4.53 -16.12
C TYR A 24 -2.23 3.93 -15.00
N GLY A 25 -2.77 4.79 -14.14
CA GLY A 25 -3.62 4.42 -13.01
C GLY A 25 -2.96 4.65 -11.64
N ILE A 26 -3.47 4.00 -10.62
CA ILE A 26 -2.96 4.14 -9.26
C ILE A 26 -2.01 2.99 -8.95
N THR A 27 -0.75 3.30 -8.71
CA THR A 27 0.25 2.37 -8.19
C THR A 27 0.52 2.70 -6.71
N SER A 28 0.42 1.71 -5.81
CA SER A 28 0.78 1.91 -4.41
C SER A 28 2.15 1.34 -4.07
N LEU A 29 2.95 2.10 -3.34
CA LEU A 29 4.11 1.59 -2.61
C LEU A 29 3.64 1.13 -1.22
N LEU A 30 3.58 -0.17 -1.00
CA LEU A 30 3.20 -0.80 0.26
C LEU A 30 4.44 -1.29 1.02
N GLY A 31 4.55 -0.98 2.30
CA GLY A 31 5.67 -1.42 3.13
C GLY A 31 5.59 -0.90 4.56
N ALA A 32 6.40 -1.45 5.45
CA ALA A 32 6.49 -1.02 6.83
C ALA A 32 6.96 0.45 6.96
N SER A 33 6.69 1.08 8.11
CA SER A 33 7.21 2.41 8.40
C SER A 33 8.74 2.42 8.35
N GLY A 34 9.33 3.45 7.75
CA GLY A 34 10.78 3.58 7.62
C GLY A 34 11.43 2.77 6.48
N CYS A 35 10.68 2.00 5.68
CA CYS A 35 11.27 1.21 4.58
C CYS A 35 11.66 2.02 3.33
N GLY A 36 11.47 3.35 3.30
CA GLY A 36 11.94 4.21 2.21
C GLY A 36 10.87 4.79 1.29
N LYS A 37 9.58 4.47 1.45
CA LYS A 37 8.47 4.88 0.56
C LYS A 37 8.39 6.41 0.35
N SER A 38 8.27 7.17 1.43
CA SER A 38 8.19 8.65 1.35
C SER A 38 9.47 9.26 0.79
N MET A 39 10.64 8.64 1.04
CA MET A 39 11.90 9.07 0.45
C MET A 39 11.90 8.89 -1.07
N THR A 40 11.37 7.77 -1.57
CA THR A 40 11.20 7.53 -3.00
C THR A 40 10.33 8.63 -3.63
N LEU A 41 9.18 8.96 -3.03
CA LEU A 41 8.33 10.04 -3.53
C LEU A 41 9.06 11.40 -3.54
N LYS A 42 9.78 11.72 -2.46
CA LYS A 42 10.57 12.97 -2.38
C LYS A 42 11.65 13.04 -3.44
N CYS A 43 12.30 11.92 -3.75
CA CYS A 43 13.27 11.83 -4.84
C CYS A 43 12.61 12.08 -6.21
N ILE A 44 11.44 11.50 -6.48
CA ILE A 44 10.69 11.71 -7.72
C ILE A 44 10.26 13.18 -7.85
N ALA A 45 9.77 13.76 -6.75
CA ALA A 45 9.35 15.17 -6.73
C ALA A 45 10.52 16.17 -6.85
N GLY A 46 11.76 15.73 -6.62
CA GLY A 46 12.95 16.59 -6.60
C GLY A 46 13.12 17.39 -5.31
N ILE A 47 12.38 17.03 -4.26
CA ILE A 47 12.53 17.58 -2.90
C ILE A 47 13.84 17.06 -2.30
N GLU A 48 14.12 15.78 -2.55
CA GLU A 48 15.38 15.13 -2.20
C GLU A 48 16.12 14.74 -3.49
N LYS A 49 17.44 14.86 -3.48
CA LYS A 49 18.26 14.46 -4.61
C LYS A 49 18.74 13.02 -4.40
N PRO A 50 18.48 12.09 -5.33
CA PRO A 50 19.14 10.78 -5.31
C PRO A 50 20.66 10.94 -5.46
N ASP A 51 21.43 9.97 -4.96
CA ASP A 51 22.88 9.97 -5.14
C ASP A 51 23.26 9.38 -6.50
N GLU A 52 22.54 8.33 -6.93
CA GLU A 52 22.77 7.64 -8.20
C GLU A 52 21.46 7.34 -8.91
N GLY A 53 21.53 7.07 -10.22
CA GLY A 53 20.46 6.53 -11.02
C GLY A 53 19.76 7.54 -11.91
N ARG A 54 18.48 7.20 -12.28
CA ARG A 54 17.69 7.95 -13.24
C ARG A 54 16.22 7.95 -12.88
N ILE A 55 15.55 9.09 -13.12
CA ILE A 55 14.09 9.23 -13.04
C ILE A 55 13.60 9.82 -14.35
N GLU A 56 12.61 9.17 -14.95
CA GLU A 56 12.02 9.60 -16.22
C GLU A 56 10.49 9.54 -16.15
N LEU A 57 9.83 10.59 -16.62
CA LEU A 57 8.37 10.67 -16.73
C LEU A 57 8.01 10.96 -18.18
N ASP A 58 7.31 10.04 -18.83
CA ASP A 58 6.87 10.13 -20.25
C ASP A 58 8.00 10.50 -21.22
N GLY A 59 9.16 9.82 -21.11
CA GLY A 59 10.33 10.11 -21.95
C GLY A 59 11.12 11.34 -21.51
N ARG A 60 10.62 12.12 -20.56
CA ARG A 60 11.32 13.29 -20.03
C ARG A 60 12.16 12.93 -18.81
N VAL A 61 13.46 13.13 -18.91
CA VAL A 61 14.40 12.90 -17.80
C VAL A 61 14.25 14.00 -16.75
N LEU A 62 13.90 13.59 -15.53
CA LEU A 62 13.78 14.48 -14.37
C LEU A 62 15.08 14.50 -13.55
N PHE A 63 15.76 13.36 -13.47
CA PHE A 63 17.03 13.17 -12.80
C PHE A 63 17.87 12.15 -13.57
N ASP A 64 19.16 12.39 -13.71
CA ASP A 64 20.14 11.44 -14.26
C ASP A 64 21.52 11.80 -13.71
N SER A 65 22.04 10.95 -12.83
CA SER A 65 23.32 11.18 -12.16
C SER A 65 24.51 11.13 -13.13
N ALA A 66 24.46 10.25 -14.17
CA ALA A 66 25.51 10.11 -15.15
C ALA A 66 25.61 11.32 -16.10
N LYS A 67 24.47 11.97 -16.37
CA LYS A 67 24.38 13.16 -17.24
C LYS A 67 24.37 14.49 -16.49
N GLY A 68 24.41 14.45 -15.14
CA GLY A 68 24.33 15.66 -14.31
C GLY A 68 22.98 16.37 -14.36
N ILE A 69 21.91 15.69 -14.77
CA ILE A 69 20.57 16.26 -14.88
C ILE A 69 19.88 16.16 -13.52
N ASN A 70 19.41 17.28 -12.99
CA ASN A 70 18.55 17.32 -11.79
C ASN A 70 17.60 18.52 -11.90
N LEU A 71 16.39 18.25 -12.42
CA LEU A 71 15.39 19.29 -12.53
C LEU A 71 14.87 19.70 -11.14
N PRO A 72 14.74 20.99 -10.86
CA PRO A 72 14.15 21.46 -9.60
C PRO A 72 12.65 21.07 -9.54
N PRO A 73 12.05 20.95 -8.33
CA PRO A 73 10.66 20.51 -8.16
C PRO A 73 9.67 21.25 -9.05
N GLN A 74 9.83 22.57 -9.17
CA GLN A 74 8.91 23.43 -9.95
C GLN A 74 8.95 23.14 -11.46
N ALA A 75 10.02 22.51 -11.96
CA ALA A 75 10.17 22.15 -13.37
C ALA A 75 9.66 20.73 -13.66
N ARG A 76 9.48 19.88 -12.65
CA ARG A 76 9.11 18.47 -12.85
C ARG A 76 7.65 18.25 -13.21
N ARG A 77 6.75 19.22 -12.99
CA ARG A 77 5.30 19.12 -13.17
C ARG A 77 4.68 17.97 -12.38
N VAL A 78 5.16 17.75 -11.17
CA VAL A 78 4.71 16.72 -10.25
C VAL A 78 3.82 17.37 -9.19
N GLY A 79 2.65 16.79 -8.94
CA GLY A 79 1.81 17.13 -7.80
C GLY A 79 2.21 16.30 -6.59
N TYR A 80 2.50 16.92 -5.44
CA TYR A 80 2.87 16.21 -4.22
C TYR A 80 1.93 16.55 -3.08
N LEU A 81 1.24 15.55 -2.55
CA LEU A 81 0.43 15.66 -1.34
C LEU A 81 1.24 15.11 -0.16
N PHE A 82 1.56 16.00 0.77
CA PHE A 82 2.25 15.65 2.01
C PHE A 82 1.28 15.00 3.02
N GLN A 83 1.78 14.15 3.88
CA GLN A 83 1.03 13.46 4.93
C GLN A 83 0.22 14.41 5.83
N ASN A 84 0.75 15.60 6.12
CA ASN A 84 0.09 16.64 6.90
C ASN A 84 -0.58 17.73 6.03
N TYR A 85 -0.85 17.42 4.75
CA TYR A 85 -1.45 18.32 3.74
C TYR A 85 -0.66 19.60 3.47
N ALA A 86 0.23 20.03 4.34
CA ALA A 86 1.07 21.22 4.25
C ALA A 86 0.32 22.48 3.76
N LEU A 87 -0.90 22.70 4.26
CA LEU A 87 -1.65 23.93 3.99
C LEU A 87 -0.98 25.12 4.68
N PHE A 88 -1.05 26.27 4.02
CA PHE A 88 -0.59 27.53 4.62
C PHE A 88 -1.60 27.97 5.69
N PRO A 89 -1.27 27.94 6.99
CA PRO A 89 -2.26 28.06 8.07
C PRO A 89 -2.89 29.46 8.14
N ASN A 90 -2.19 30.49 7.69
CA ASN A 90 -2.65 31.87 7.70
C ASN A 90 -3.41 32.27 6.42
N MET A 91 -3.46 31.41 5.42
CA MET A 91 -4.15 31.62 4.16
C MET A 91 -5.53 30.97 4.16
N THR A 92 -6.48 31.57 3.51
CA THR A 92 -7.82 30.99 3.28
C THR A 92 -7.75 29.84 2.27
N VAL A 93 -8.84 29.06 2.12
CA VAL A 93 -8.98 28.05 1.08
C VAL A 93 -8.65 28.63 -0.29
N ARG A 94 -9.30 29.74 -0.65
CA ARG A 94 -9.04 30.48 -1.90
C ARG A 94 -7.56 30.80 -2.10
N GLN A 95 -6.92 31.37 -1.09
CA GLN A 95 -5.51 31.75 -1.15
C GLN A 95 -4.58 30.53 -1.26
N ASN A 96 -4.88 29.44 -0.55
CA ASN A 96 -4.14 28.18 -0.67
C ASN A 96 -4.20 27.64 -2.09
N ILE A 97 -5.39 27.60 -2.73
CA ILE A 97 -5.54 27.09 -4.10
C ILE A 97 -4.82 27.99 -5.09
N LEU A 98 -4.98 29.32 -4.98
CA LEU A 98 -4.32 30.30 -5.86
C LEU A 98 -2.79 30.24 -5.80
N CYS A 99 -2.20 29.74 -4.70
CA CYS A 99 -0.76 29.48 -4.64
C CYS A 99 -0.29 28.46 -5.69
N GLY A 100 -1.14 27.53 -6.12
CA GLY A 100 -0.85 26.61 -7.22
C GLY A 100 -0.76 27.32 -8.58
N LEU A 101 -1.39 28.46 -8.74
CA LEU A 101 -1.44 29.24 -9.99
C LEU A 101 -0.44 30.42 -10.05
N LYS A 102 0.66 30.36 -9.31
CA LYS A 102 1.66 31.46 -9.30
C LYS A 102 2.20 31.84 -10.70
N ARG A 103 2.28 30.87 -11.61
CA ARG A 103 2.78 31.09 -12.98
C ARG A 103 1.75 31.67 -13.94
N GLU A 104 0.48 31.50 -13.66
CA GLU A 104 -0.59 32.11 -14.45
C GLU A 104 -0.63 33.62 -14.17
N LYS A 105 -0.60 34.44 -15.23
CA LYS A 105 -0.63 35.89 -15.13
C LYS A 105 -2.04 36.48 -15.36
N ASN A 106 -2.86 35.72 -16.10
CA ASN A 106 -4.22 36.15 -16.40
C ASN A 106 -5.16 35.96 -15.20
N TRP A 107 -5.63 37.03 -14.62
CA TRP A 107 -6.51 36.99 -13.45
C TRP A 107 -7.85 36.31 -13.74
N SER A 108 -8.45 36.55 -14.88
CA SER A 108 -9.71 35.89 -15.27
C SER A 108 -9.55 34.36 -15.36
N GLU A 109 -8.42 33.92 -15.88
CA GLU A 109 -8.11 32.48 -15.94
C GLU A 109 -7.84 31.86 -14.55
N LYS A 110 -7.20 32.62 -13.66
CA LYS A 110 -7.05 32.18 -12.25
C LYS A 110 -8.41 31.99 -11.57
N GLU A 111 -9.33 32.98 -11.74
CA GLU A 111 -10.66 32.91 -11.14
C GLU A 111 -11.48 31.75 -11.72
N ARG A 112 -11.38 31.53 -13.03
CA ARG A 112 -12.06 30.42 -13.70
C ARG A 112 -11.59 29.07 -13.12
N ARG A 113 -10.28 28.84 -13.10
CA ARG A 113 -9.68 27.59 -12.56
C ARG A 113 -9.96 27.42 -11.07
N LEU A 114 -9.91 28.50 -10.30
CA LEU A 114 -10.26 28.46 -8.88
C LEU A 114 -11.71 28.01 -8.69
N SER A 115 -12.66 28.59 -9.42
CA SER A 115 -14.08 28.26 -9.32
C SER A 115 -14.36 26.81 -9.73
N GLU A 116 -13.66 26.32 -10.77
CA GLU A 116 -13.74 24.92 -11.19
C GLU A 116 -13.21 23.97 -10.08
N MET A 117 -12.06 24.30 -9.46
CA MET A 117 -11.48 23.50 -8.38
C MET A 117 -12.35 23.51 -7.13
N LEU A 118 -12.93 24.67 -6.73
CA LEU A 118 -13.82 24.73 -5.59
C LEU A 118 -15.03 23.82 -5.78
N ARG A 119 -15.66 23.87 -6.95
CA ARG A 119 -16.81 23.02 -7.28
C ARG A 119 -16.41 21.54 -7.34
N MET A 120 -15.32 21.20 -8.05
CA MET A 120 -14.84 19.82 -8.18
C MET A 120 -14.52 19.20 -6.82
N MET A 121 -13.95 19.98 -5.90
CA MET A 121 -13.55 19.55 -4.56
C MET A 121 -14.64 19.75 -3.50
N GLN A 122 -15.85 20.18 -3.91
CA GLN A 122 -16.97 20.45 -2.99
C GLN A 122 -16.56 21.42 -1.86
N LEU A 123 -15.87 22.48 -2.21
CA LEU A 123 -15.38 23.52 -1.29
C LEU A 123 -16.15 24.84 -1.45
N ASP A 124 -17.25 24.84 -2.21
CA ASP A 124 -18.10 26.03 -2.38
C ASP A 124 -18.62 26.52 -1.03
N GLY A 125 -18.55 27.84 -0.80
CA GLY A 125 -18.91 28.48 0.45
C GLY A 125 -17.86 28.40 1.57
N LEU A 126 -16.72 27.74 1.32
CA LEU A 126 -15.59 27.63 2.26
C LEU A 126 -14.39 28.50 1.88
N GLU A 127 -14.49 29.29 0.81
CA GLU A 127 -13.39 30.02 0.16
C GLU A 127 -12.62 30.92 1.13
N ASN A 128 -13.34 31.52 2.08
CA ASN A 128 -12.78 32.47 3.03
C ASN A 128 -12.36 31.84 4.37
N ARG A 129 -12.57 30.52 4.54
CA ARG A 129 -12.15 29.81 5.75
C ARG A 129 -10.65 29.54 5.72
N LYS A 130 -10.03 29.56 6.92
CA LYS A 130 -8.65 29.15 7.13
C LYS A 130 -8.58 27.66 7.48
N PRO A 131 -7.42 26.98 7.32
CA PRO A 131 -7.28 25.55 7.62
C PRO A 131 -7.79 25.13 8.99
N ALA A 132 -7.56 25.92 10.04
CA ALA A 132 -8.04 25.63 11.40
C ALA A 132 -9.58 25.60 11.53
N GLN A 133 -10.32 26.11 10.55
CA GLN A 133 -11.79 26.16 10.51
C GLN A 133 -12.38 25.04 9.62
N LEU A 134 -11.54 24.15 9.12
CA LEU A 134 -11.91 23.07 8.21
C LEU A 134 -11.80 21.72 8.90
N SER A 135 -12.70 20.79 8.54
CA SER A 135 -12.52 19.38 8.90
C SER A 135 -11.29 18.78 8.21
N GLY A 136 -10.78 17.63 8.68
CA GLY A 136 -9.65 16.95 8.06
C GLY A 136 -9.86 16.65 6.58
N GLY A 137 -11.05 16.19 6.19
CA GLY A 137 -11.41 15.95 4.79
C GLY A 137 -11.45 17.24 3.95
N GLN A 138 -11.95 18.35 4.51
CA GLN A 138 -11.93 19.66 3.83
C GLN A 138 -10.50 20.18 3.67
N GLN A 139 -9.63 19.96 4.64
CA GLN A 139 -8.20 20.29 4.53
C GLN A 139 -7.54 19.48 3.42
N GLN A 140 -7.79 18.17 3.38
CA GLN A 140 -7.28 17.28 2.33
C GLN A 140 -7.74 17.73 0.94
N ARG A 141 -9.04 17.98 0.76
CA ARG A 141 -9.60 18.47 -0.51
C ARG A 141 -9.01 19.82 -0.91
N THR A 142 -8.78 20.72 0.04
CA THR A 142 -8.10 22.00 -0.22
C THR A 142 -6.65 21.80 -0.69
N ALA A 143 -5.92 20.87 -0.09
CA ALA A 143 -4.55 20.56 -0.51
C ALA A 143 -4.50 19.94 -1.90
N LEU A 144 -5.43 19.04 -2.22
CA LEU A 144 -5.57 18.46 -3.56
C LEU A 144 -5.95 19.52 -4.60
N ALA A 145 -6.91 20.39 -4.28
CA ALA A 145 -7.27 21.51 -5.15
C ALA A 145 -6.07 22.40 -5.50
N ARG A 146 -5.23 22.72 -4.50
CA ARG A 146 -3.99 23.48 -4.68
C ARG A 146 -3.00 22.79 -5.63
N ILE A 147 -2.94 21.46 -5.59
CA ILE A 147 -2.07 20.66 -6.44
C ILE A 147 -2.63 20.55 -7.86
N LEU A 148 -3.88 20.15 -7.98
CA LEU A 148 -4.54 19.86 -9.24
C LEU A 148 -4.78 21.10 -10.11
N VAL A 149 -4.97 22.27 -9.50
CA VAL A 149 -5.16 23.54 -10.23
C VAL A 149 -3.96 23.89 -11.13
N ASN A 150 -2.76 23.33 -10.83
CA ASN A 150 -1.55 23.53 -11.64
C ASN A 150 -1.39 22.48 -12.76
N ASP A 151 -2.38 21.62 -12.98
CA ASP A 151 -2.39 20.58 -14.01
C ASP A 151 -1.11 19.70 -14.02
N PRO A 152 -0.80 18.97 -12.91
CA PRO A 152 0.39 18.14 -12.84
C PRO A 152 0.30 16.94 -13.79
N GLN A 153 1.46 16.43 -14.26
CA GLN A 153 1.54 15.24 -15.11
C GLN A 153 1.37 13.94 -14.31
N ILE A 154 1.76 13.95 -13.02
CA ILE A 154 1.66 12.83 -12.09
C ILE A 154 1.29 13.34 -10.70
N LEU A 155 0.55 12.54 -9.93
CA LEU A 155 0.29 12.77 -8.51
C LEU A 155 1.11 11.83 -7.65
N LEU A 156 1.75 12.38 -6.64
CA LEU A 156 2.45 11.65 -5.58
C LEU A 156 1.72 11.89 -4.27
N LEU A 157 1.18 10.84 -3.67
CA LEU A 157 0.37 10.90 -2.45
C LEU A 157 1.10 10.20 -1.31
N ASP A 158 1.56 10.98 -0.32
CA ASP A 158 2.30 10.45 0.83
C ASP A 158 1.35 10.24 2.01
N GLU A 159 0.95 8.99 2.25
CA GLU A 159 0.01 8.55 3.27
C GLU A 159 -1.26 9.42 3.36
N PRO A 160 -2.04 9.53 2.28
CA PRO A 160 -3.10 10.53 2.15
C PRO A 160 -4.19 10.44 3.23
N PHE A 161 -4.39 9.28 3.85
CA PHE A 161 -5.46 9.06 4.82
C PHE A 161 -4.98 8.97 6.28
N SER A 162 -3.68 9.09 6.54
CA SER A 162 -3.11 8.90 7.89
C SER A 162 -3.55 9.96 8.90
N ALA A 163 -3.83 11.19 8.44
CA ALA A 163 -4.24 12.30 9.29
C ALA A 163 -5.77 12.39 9.52
N LEU A 164 -6.54 11.38 9.06
CA LEU A 164 -8.00 11.39 9.15
C LEU A 164 -8.51 10.52 10.31
N ASP A 165 -9.58 10.99 10.94
CA ASP A 165 -10.34 10.20 11.90
C ASP A 165 -10.92 8.94 11.28
N ALA A 166 -10.94 7.83 12.05
CA ALA A 166 -11.33 6.52 11.55
C ALA A 166 -12.73 6.49 10.89
N HIS A 167 -13.71 7.20 11.50
CA HIS A 167 -15.09 7.21 11.00
C HIS A 167 -15.29 8.00 9.69
N LEU A 168 -14.42 8.96 9.39
CA LEU A 168 -14.46 9.74 8.15
C LEU A 168 -13.63 9.10 7.03
N ARG A 169 -12.71 8.22 7.39
CA ARG A 169 -11.70 7.67 6.49
C ARG A 169 -12.33 6.87 5.35
N ASP A 170 -13.34 6.06 5.64
CA ASP A 170 -13.92 5.16 4.62
C ASP A 170 -14.72 5.89 3.56
N SER A 171 -15.53 6.90 3.92
CA SER A 171 -16.23 7.73 2.95
C SER A 171 -15.28 8.54 2.09
N LEU A 172 -14.22 9.11 2.71
CA LEU A 172 -13.23 9.89 2.00
C LEU A 172 -12.34 9.04 1.07
N LYS A 173 -12.13 7.75 1.36
CA LYS A 173 -11.45 6.83 0.43
C LYS A 173 -12.24 6.64 -0.85
N VAL A 174 -13.56 6.51 -0.77
CA VAL A 174 -14.42 6.36 -1.96
C VAL A 174 -14.37 7.63 -2.80
N GLU A 175 -14.59 8.81 -2.18
CA GLU A 175 -14.52 10.10 -2.88
C GLU A 175 -13.16 10.34 -3.53
N MET A 176 -12.08 10.01 -2.81
CA MET A 176 -10.71 10.15 -3.31
C MET A 176 -10.46 9.23 -4.51
N ARG A 177 -10.91 7.98 -4.46
CA ARG A 177 -10.75 7.04 -5.57
C ARG A 177 -11.40 7.59 -6.83
N ASP A 178 -12.66 8.02 -6.73
CA ASP A 178 -13.40 8.58 -7.86
C ASP A 178 -12.69 9.83 -8.45
N LEU A 179 -12.14 10.67 -7.57
CA LEU A 179 -11.35 11.84 -7.97
C LEU A 179 -10.07 11.43 -8.71
N LEU A 180 -9.33 10.45 -8.20
CA LEU A 180 -8.08 9.99 -8.80
C LEU A 180 -8.32 9.25 -10.12
N GLU A 181 -9.40 8.48 -10.25
CA GLU A 181 -9.81 7.86 -11.51
C GLU A 181 -10.14 8.93 -12.56
N ASN A 182 -10.87 9.98 -12.18
CA ASN A 182 -11.20 11.13 -13.05
C ASN A 182 -9.98 12.00 -13.40
N PHE A 183 -8.91 11.98 -12.59
CA PHE A 183 -7.66 12.67 -12.92
C PHE A 183 -7.04 12.13 -14.21
N GLY A 184 -7.27 10.86 -14.53
CA GLY A 184 -6.93 10.27 -15.83
C GLY A 184 -5.44 10.20 -16.15
N ARG A 185 -4.57 10.30 -15.13
CA ARG A 185 -3.11 10.23 -15.25
C ARG A 185 -2.56 9.30 -14.18
N GLU A 186 -1.25 9.19 -14.16
CA GLU A 186 -0.55 8.36 -13.19
C GLU A 186 -0.64 8.91 -11.77
N VAL A 187 -0.85 8.02 -10.83
CA VAL A 187 -0.85 8.32 -9.40
C VAL A 187 0.05 7.31 -8.68
N LEU A 188 1.05 7.80 -7.98
CA LEU A 188 1.87 6.99 -7.08
C LEU A 188 1.49 7.31 -5.65
N MET A 189 0.94 6.33 -4.94
CA MET A 189 0.48 6.47 -3.56
C MET A 189 1.37 5.67 -2.61
N VAL A 190 1.75 6.25 -1.50
CA VAL A 190 2.44 5.56 -0.40
C VAL A 190 1.44 5.27 0.70
N THR A 191 1.39 4.05 1.17
CA THR A 191 0.61 3.66 2.34
C THR A 191 1.27 2.49 3.08
N HIS A 192 0.96 2.35 4.35
CA HIS A 192 1.24 1.17 5.17
C HIS A 192 -0.02 0.34 5.43
N ASP A 193 -1.19 0.83 5.00
CA ASP A 193 -2.48 0.14 5.13
C ASP A 193 -2.76 -0.72 3.88
N ARG A 194 -2.79 -2.05 4.07
CA ARG A 194 -3.07 -3.01 3.01
C ARG A 194 -4.47 -2.84 2.39
N ASN A 195 -5.45 -2.40 3.19
CA ASN A 195 -6.82 -2.22 2.69
C ASN A 195 -6.90 -0.98 1.79
N GLU A 196 -6.15 0.08 2.11
CA GLU A 196 -6.01 1.23 1.23
C GLU A 196 -5.35 0.83 -0.10
N ALA A 197 -4.19 0.14 -0.02
CA ALA A 197 -3.52 -0.35 -1.22
C ALA A 197 -4.44 -1.26 -2.06
N TYR A 198 -5.17 -2.20 -1.44
CA TYR A 198 -6.07 -3.12 -2.14
C TYR A 198 -7.23 -2.43 -2.84
N ASN A 199 -7.88 -1.46 -2.16
CA ASN A 199 -9.11 -0.84 -2.66
C ASN A 199 -8.86 0.27 -3.68
N MET A 200 -7.68 0.89 -3.66
CA MET A 200 -7.39 2.04 -4.50
C MET A 200 -6.48 1.73 -5.69
N SER A 201 -5.64 0.69 -5.61
CA SER A 201 -4.57 0.52 -6.58
C SER A 201 -4.87 -0.53 -7.63
N ARG A 202 -4.47 -0.23 -8.85
CA ARG A 202 -4.41 -1.21 -9.94
C ARG A 202 -3.29 -2.22 -9.70
N GLU A 203 -2.14 -1.72 -9.25
CA GLU A 203 -0.96 -2.52 -8.94
C GLU A 203 -0.28 -2.04 -7.67
N ILE A 204 0.44 -2.92 -7.01
CA ILE A 204 1.13 -2.64 -5.76
C ILE A 204 2.59 -3.05 -5.89
N ALA A 205 3.46 -2.11 -5.57
CA ALA A 205 4.88 -2.30 -5.39
C ALA A 205 5.18 -2.51 -3.90
N VAL A 206 5.77 -3.64 -3.55
CA VAL A 206 6.12 -3.98 -2.17
C VAL A 206 7.54 -3.52 -1.89
N MET A 207 7.70 -2.72 -0.84
CA MET A 207 9.01 -2.25 -0.37
C MET A 207 9.34 -2.81 1.02
N ASP A 208 10.56 -3.31 1.17
CA ASP A 208 11.12 -3.70 2.46
C ASP A 208 12.59 -3.25 2.57
N LYS A 209 12.97 -2.70 3.73
CA LYS A 209 14.35 -2.33 4.08
C LYS A 209 15.10 -1.56 2.98
N GLY A 210 14.43 -0.61 2.36
CA GLY A 210 15.02 0.24 1.32
C GLY A 210 14.99 -0.35 -0.09
N ARG A 211 14.47 -1.55 -0.29
CA ARG A 211 14.43 -2.23 -1.59
C ARG A 211 13.01 -2.48 -2.05
N LEU A 212 12.82 -2.41 -3.34
CA LEU A 212 11.60 -2.89 -3.97
C LEU A 212 11.74 -4.41 -4.19
N LEU A 213 10.81 -5.19 -3.62
CA LEU A 213 10.82 -6.65 -3.72
C LEU A 213 10.06 -7.13 -4.95
N THR A 214 8.91 -6.55 -5.22
CA THR A 214 8.04 -6.95 -6.33
C THR A 214 7.06 -5.84 -6.68
N ILE A 215 6.56 -5.84 -7.91
CA ILE A 215 5.41 -5.08 -8.34
C ILE A 215 4.47 -6.04 -9.08
N LYS A 216 3.19 -6.08 -8.68
CA LYS A 216 2.18 -6.97 -9.25
C LYS A 216 0.82 -6.29 -9.30
N PRO A 217 -0.07 -6.71 -10.21
CA PRO A 217 -1.49 -6.37 -10.13
C PRO A 217 -2.05 -6.70 -8.74
N THR A 218 -2.87 -5.82 -8.19
CA THR A 218 -3.32 -5.89 -6.79
C THR A 218 -3.89 -7.25 -6.41
N LYS A 219 -4.79 -7.81 -7.23
CA LYS A 219 -5.43 -9.11 -6.95
C LYS A 219 -4.41 -10.25 -6.99
N GLU A 220 -3.46 -10.19 -7.90
CA GLU A 220 -2.40 -11.20 -8.03
C GLU A 220 -1.47 -11.18 -6.82
N LEU A 221 -1.02 -9.98 -6.37
CA LEU A 221 -0.17 -9.86 -5.19
C LEU A 221 -0.84 -10.45 -3.93
N PHE A 222 -2.15 -10.22 -3.77
CA PHE A 222 -2.86 -10.77 -2.62
C PHE A 222 -3.14 -12.27 -2.75
N ALA A 223 -3.25 -12.80 -3.95
CA ALA A 223 -3.40 -14.25 -4.19
C ALA A 223 -2.06 -14.99 -4.09
N ASP A 224 -1.00 -14.41 -4.63
CA ASP A 224 0.35 -14.97 -4.65
C ASP A 224 1.41 -13.89 -4.36
N PRO A 225 1.74 -13.64 -3.08
CA PRO A 225 2.73 -12.63 -2.69
C PRO A 225 4.18 -13.02 -3.06
N GLY A 226 4.49 -14.30 -3.21
CA GLY A 226 5.78 -14.83 -3.66
C GLY A 226 6.92 -14.74 -2.64
N SER A 227 6.88 -13.83 -1.66
CA SER A 227 7.90 -13.64 -0.64
C SER A 227 7.31 -13.49 0.77
N VAL A 228 8.10 -13.79 1.79
CA VAL A 228 7.68 -13.66 3.21
C VAL A 228 7.29 -12.22 3.55
N PRO A 229 8.10 -11.19 3.23
CA PRO A 229 7.70 -9.80 3.52
C PRO A 229 6.40 -9.39 2.80
N ALA A 230 6.21 -9.77 1.55
CA ALA A 230 4.99 -9.48 0.81
C ALA A 230 3.77 -10.20 1.40
N ALA A 231 3.92 -11.45 1.85
CA ALA A 231 2.87 -12.20 2.53
C ALA A 231 2.45 -11.52 3.84
N ILE A 232 3.40 -11.06 4.66
CA ILE A 232 3.14 -10.33 5.91
C ILE A 232 2.39 -9.02 5.61
N LEU A 233 2.89 -8.24 4.67
CA LEU A 233 2.30 -6.94 4.30
C LEU A 233 0.89 -7.08 3.71
N THR A 234 0.62 -8.15 2.97
CA THR A 234 -0.73 -8.48 2.47
C THR A 234 -1.61 -9.19 3.51
N GLY A 235 -1.13 -9.34 4.76
CA GLY A 235 -1.93 -9.78 5.92
C GLY A 235 -1.94 -11.27 6.18
N CYS A 236 -1.00 -12.04 5.66
CA CYS A 236 -0.79 -13.42 6.11
C CYS A 236 -0.21 -13.40 7.53
N LYS A 237 -0.87 -14.07 8.46
CA LYS A 237 -0.47 -14.14 9.87
C LYS A 237 0.25 -15.45 10.21
N ASN A 238 -0.10 -16.53 9.52
CA ASN A 238 0.47 -17.85 9.76
C ASN A 238 1.52 -18.10 8.67
N ILE A 239 2.77 -17.99 9.03
CA ILE A 239 3.92 -18.25 8.16
C ILE A 239 4.91 -19.10 8.93
N ALA A 240 5.38 -20.17 8.33
CA ALA A 240 6.40 -21.03 8.90
C ALA A 240 7.40 -21.48 7.84
N ALA A 241 8.63 -21.74 8.26
CA ALA A 241 9.66 -22.31 7.40
C ALA A 241 9.20 -23.66 6.83
N ALA A 242 9.45 -23.89 5.55
CA ALA A 242 9.01 -25.08 4.86
C ALA A 242 10.08 -25.56 3.88
N SER A 243 10.08 -26.87 3.62
CA SER A 243 10.91 -27.51 2.62
C SER A 243 10.07 -28.29 1.62
N ARG A 244 10.54 -28.33 0.37
CA ARG A 244 9.95 -29.16 -0.67
C ARG A 244 10.18 -30.62 -0.39
N VAL A 245 9.14 -31.44 -0.42
CA VAL A 245 9.20 -32.89 -0.37
C VAL A 245 9.16 -33.47 -1.78
N ASP A 246 8.15 -33.04 -2.56
CA ASP A 246 7.98 -33.35 -3.98
C ASP A 246 7.34 -32.16 -4.72
N ASP A 247 6.82 -32.41 -5.95
CA ASP A 247 6.26 -31.34 -6.79
C ASP A 247 5.00 -30.69 -6.22
N HIS A 248 4.28 -31.37 -5.33
CA HIS A 248 3.03 -30.87 -4.75
C HIS A 248 2.93 -31.04 -3.25
N THR A 249 4.04 -31.39 -2.58
CA THR A 249 4.08 -31.62 -1.13
C THR A 249 5.16 -30.79 -0.48
N VAL A 250 4.82 -30.12 0.60
CA VAL A 250 5.74 -29.36 1.45
C VAL A 250 5.71 -29.89 2.88
N GLU A 251 6.84 -29.94 3.53
CA GLU A 251 6.96 -30.23 4.95
C GLU A 251 7.15 -28.96 5.74
N VAL A 252 6.41 -28.82 6.83
CA VAL A 252 6.45 -27.68 7.76
C VAL A 252 6.86 -28.17 9.14
N PRO A 253 8.16 -28.30 9.42
CA PRO A 253 8.65 -28.96 10.65
C PRO A 253 8.18 -28.24 11.92
N GLU A 254 8.07 -26.92 11.88
CA GLU A 254 7.60 -26.12 13.02
C GLU A 254 6.15 -26.44 13.40
N TRP A 255 5.31 -26.74 12.43
CA TRP A 255 3.90 -27.10 12.63
C TRP A 255 3.69 -28.63 12.73
N GLY A 256 4.70 -29.43 12.43
CA GLY A 256 4.63 -30.88 12.47
C GLY A 256 3.69 -31.51 11.43
N VAL A 257 3.50 -30.81 10.27
CA VAL A 257 2.56 -31.22 9.23
C VAL A 257 3.21 -31.23 7.85
N ARG A 258 2.59 -31.98 6.93
CA ARG A 258 2.88 -31.93 5.50
C ARG A 258 1.63 -31.44 4.76
N PHE A 259 1.79 -30.42 3.92
CA PHE A 259 0.69 -29.90 3.11
C PHE A 259 0.82 -30.34 1.66
N GLU A 260 -0.30 -30.76 1.09
CA GLU A 260 -0.48 -30.85 -0.35
C GLU A 260 -0.77 -29.45 -0.90
N THR A 261 -0.19 -29.09 -2.03
CA THR A 261 -0.31 -27.77 -2.67
C THR A 261 -0.92 -27.91 -4.06
N LYS A 262 -1.75 -26.93 -4.45
CA LYS A 262 -2.32 -26.89 -5.79
C LYS A 262 -1.28 -26.50 -6.84
N GLN A 263 -0.42 -25.53 -6.50
CA GLN A 263 0.65 -25.09 -7.38
C GLN A 263 1.88 -25.98 -7.20
N PRO A 264 2.65 -26.24 -8.26
CA PRO A 264 3.88 -27.00 -8.14
C PRO A 264 4.92 -26.24 -7.30
N VAL A 265 5.55 -26.95 -6.42
CA VAL A 265 6.60 -26.44 -5.53
C VAL A 265 7.92 -26.39 -6.29
N ARG A 266 8.43 -25.17 -6.49
CA ARG A 266 9.73 -24.93 -7.14
C ARG A 266 10.88 -25.08 -6.15
N GLU A 267 12.10 -25.21 -6.68
CA GLU A 267 13.31 -25.12 -5.87
C GLU A 267 13.44 -23.74 -5.21
N GLY A 268 14.10 -23.69 -4.06
CA GLY A 268 14.29 -22.46 -3.31
C GLY A 268 13.12 -22.05 -2.40
N LEU A 269 12.13 -22.95 -2.18
CA LEU A 269 11.09 -22.72 -1.18
C LEU A 269 11.71 -22.43 0.19
N ARG A 270 11.27 -21.35 0.83
CA ARG A 270 11.73 -20.95 2.18
C ARG A 270 10.67 -21.11 3.25
N ALA A 271 9.41 -20.79 2.89
CA ALA A 271 8.32 -20.81 3.85
C ALA A 271 6.99 -21.10 3.15
N VAL A 272 6.02 -21.48 3.94
CA VAL A 272 4.61 -21.46 3.53
C VAL A 272 3.83 -20.46 4.36
N GLY A 273 2.77 -19.94 3.77
CA GLY A 273 1.83 -19.07 4.45
C GLY A 273 0.40 -19.57 4.33
N VAL A 274 -0.39 -19.40 5.38
CA VAL A 274 -1.84 -19.67 5.36
C VAL A 274 -2.57 -18.49 5.96
N ARG A 275 -3.51 -17.90 5.20
CA ARG A 275 -4.32 -16.80 5.74
C ARG A 275 -5.28 -17.32 6.80
N ALA A 276 -5.44 -16.56 7.88
CA ALA A 276 -6.22 -16.97 9.04
C ALA A 276 -7.68 -17.35 8.73
N HIS A 277 -8.25 -16.83 7.62
CA HIS A 277 -9.64 -17.12 7.20
C HIS A 277 -9.81 -18.45 6.43
N TYR A 278 -8.72 -19.10 6.05
CA TYR A 278 -8.78 -20.27 5.16
C TYR A 278 -8.82 -21.60 5.87
N PHE A 279 -8.64 -21.60 7.19
CA PHE A 279 -8.86 -22.80 7.98
C PHE A 279 -10.34 -23.13 8.15
N GLY A 280 -10.64 -24.41 8.25
CA GLY A 280 -12.00 -24.85 8.53
C GLY A 280 -12.09 -26.36 8.78
N PRO A 281 -13.12 -26.81 9.54
CA PRO A 281 -13.34 -28.22 9.84
C PRO A 281 -13.78 -29.05 8.62
N ASN A 282 -14.30 -28.38 7.58
CA ASN A 282 -14.80 -29.03 6.37
C ASN A 282 -13.86 -28.89 5.17
N ALA A 283 -12.59 -28.54 5.39
CA ALA A 283 -11.61 -28.49 4.31
C ALA A 283 -11.43 -29.88 3.68
N PRO A 284 -11.35 -29.99 2.34
CA PRO A 284 -11.31 -31.28 1.67
C PRO A 284 -10.01 -32.03 1.87
N GLN A 285 -8.92 -31.34 2.15
CA GLN A 285 -7.57 -31.86 2.27
C GLN A 285 -6.79 -31.13 3.37
N ASN A 286 -5.55 -31.56 3.63
CA ASN A 286 -4.66 -30.96 4.63
C ASN A 286 -5.31 -30.83 6.01
N ARG A 287 -6.02 -31.86 6.44
CA ARG A 287 -6.71 -31.92 7.73
C ARG A 287 -5.83 -32.62 8.75
N PHE A 288 -5.66 -31.97 9.89
CA PHE A 288 -4.81 -32.47 10.97
C PHE A 288 -5.47 -32.23 12.32
N PRO A 289 -5.23 -33.11 13.30
CA PRO A 289 -5.69 -32.94 14.68
C PRO A 289 -5.16 -31.62 15.28
N VAL A 290 -6.04 -30.93 16.01
CA VAL A 290 -5.72 -29.61 16.59
C VAL A 290 -6.17 -29.50 18.03
N ARG A 291 -5.49 -28.65 18.80
CA ARG A 291 -5.90 -28.21 20.12
C ARG A 291 -6.05 -26.70 20.20
N LEU A 292 -7.10 -26.24 20.87
CA LEU A 292 -7.30 -24.81 21.15
C LEU A 292 -6.25 -24.34 22.17
N VAL A 293 -5.69 -23.16 21.95
CA VAL A 293 -4.76 -22.50 22.87
C VAL A 293 -5.45 -21.32 23.55
N GLU A 294 -6.09 -20.46 22.76
CA GLU A 294 -6.70 -19.23 23.24
C GLU A 294 -7.81 -18.78 22.28
N GLU A 295 -8.81 -18.11 22.82
CA GLU A 295 -9.86 -17.48 22.05
C GLU A 295 -9.89 -15.98 22.34
N MET A 296 -9.90 -15.16 21.27
CA MET A 296 -10.01 -13.71 21.34
C MET A 296 -11.26 -13.27 20.59
N GLU A 297 -12.07 -12.43 21.22
CA GLU A 297 -13.28 -11.91 20.62
C GLU A 297 -13.06 -10.46 20.14
N GLU A 298 -13.35 -10.22 18.87
CA GLU A 298 -13.43 -8.88 18.26
C GLU A 298 -14.92 -8.50 18.03
N PRO A 299 -15.26 -7.25 17.71
CA PRO A 299 -16.67 -6.85 17.57
C PRO A 299 -17.49 -7.72 16.61
N PHE A 300 -16.93 -8.17 15.50
CA PHE A 300 -17.60 -8.91 14.43
C PHE A 300 -16.97 -10.27 14.12
N GLU A 301 -15.79 -10.55 14.65
CA GLU A 301 -15.01 -11.74 14.38
C GLU A 301 -14.57 -12.42 15.69
N THR A 302 -14.27 -13.69 15.59
CA THR A 302 -13.57 -14.47 16.62
C THR A 302 -12.24 -14.94 16.06
N ILE A 303 -11.19 -14.81 16.85
CA ILE A 303 -9.87 -15.31 16.54
C ILE A 303 -9.59 -16.48 17.49
N LEU A 304 -9.41 -17.65 16.93
CA LEU A 304 -9.04 -18.86 17.66
C LEU A 304 -7.55 -19.11 17.40
N HIS A 305 -6.76 -19.13 18.46
CA HIS A 305 -5.37 -19.57 18.39
C HIS A 305 -5.33 -21.07 18.67
N PHE A 306 -4.77 -21.82 17.75
CA PHE A 306 -4.68 -23.28 17.88
C PHE A 306 -3.27 -23.77 17.58
N ARG A 307 -3.03 -25.04 17.90
CA ARG A 307 -1.84 -25.78 17.51
C ARG A 307 -2.23 -27.13 16.90
N TYR A 308 -1.47 -27.57 15.92
CA TYR A 308 -1.50 -28.95 15.49
C TYR A 308 -0.94 -29.87 16.59
N GLU A 309 -1.39 -31.11 16.68
CA GLU A 309 -0.89 -32.04 17.71
C GLU A 309 0.62 -32.32 17.61
N GLY A 310 1.17 -32.31 16.38
CA GLY A 310 2.60 -32.45 16.11
C GLY A 310 3.42 -31.17 16.19
N GLN A 311 2.78 -30.01 16.51
CA GLN A 311 3.44 -28.73 16.51
C GLN A 311 4.39 -28.56 17.69
N ARG A 312 5.57 -28.01 17.44
CA ARG A 312 6.56 -27.69 18.48
C ARG A 312 5.96 -26.70 19.49
N GLU A 313 6.19 -26.95 20.79
CA GLU A 313 5.64 -26.13 21.86
C GLU A 313 6.19 -24.71 21.92
N ASP A 314 7.43 -24.51 21.47
CA ASP A 314 8.11 -23.21 21.41
C ASP A 314 7.71 -22.38 20.17
N SER A 315 6.94 -22.96 19.22
CA SER A 315 6.47 -22.23 18.04
C SER A 315 5.21 -21.40 18.34
N PRO A 316 4.98 -20.28 17.61
CA PRO A 316 3.77 -19.50 17.77
C PRO A 316 2.50 -20.30 17.47
N ALA A 317 1.43 -20.02 18.18
CA ALA A 317 0.12 -20.58 17.86
C ALA A 317 -0.38 -20.06 16.51
N ILE A 318 -1.15 -20.89 15.81
CA ILE A 318 -1.71 -20.59 14.49
C ILE A 318 -3.03 -19.87 14.68
N TRP A 319 -3.26 -18.82 13.88
CA TRP A 319 -4.46 -18.00 13.92
C TRP A 319 -5.51 -18.55 12.98
N TRP A 320 -6.70 -18.81 13.51
CA TRP A 320 -7.91 -19.06 12.75
C TRP A 320 -8.90 -17.93 13.02
N ARG A 321 -9.23 -17.15 11.98
CA ARG A 321 -10.15 -16.00 12.06
C ARG A 321 -11.44 -16.34 11.34
N LEU A 322 -12.57 -16.11 11.99
CA LEU A 322 -13.89 -16.39 11.45
C LEU A 322 -14.93 -15.35 11.95
N ASN A 323 -16.00 -15.18 11.19
CA ASN A 323 -17.13 -14.39 11.64
C ASN A 323 -17.76 -15.05 12.88
N LYS A 324 -18.21 -14.27 13.86
CA LYS A 324 -18.85 -14.77 15.09
C LYS A 324 -19.99 -15.76 14.82
N GLU A 325 -20.82 -15.49 13.82
CA GLU A 325 -21.93 -16.35 13.44
C GLU A 325 -21.49 -17.73 12.92
N LYS A 326 -20.26 -17.84 12.43
CA LYS A 326 -19.67 -19.09 11.92
C LYS A 326 -18.79 -19.81 12.95
N ARG A 327 -18.69 -19.28 14.17
CA ARG A 327 -17.94 -19.94 15.23
C ARG A 327 -18.66 -21.24 15.62
N PRO A 328 -17.97 -22.40 15.55
CA PRO A 328 -18.53 -23.68 15.99
C PRO A 328 -18.87 -23.62 17.50
N GLN A 329 -19.94 -24.30 17.90
CA GLN A 329 -20.30 -24.41 19.32
C GLN A 329 -19.19 -25.07 20.15
N GLU A 330 -18.59 -26.12 19.59
CA GLU A 330 -17.41 -26.78 20.15
C GLU A 330 -16.22 -26.60 19.22
N PHE A 331 -15.02 -26.47 19.79
CA PHE A 331 -13.80 -26.41 18.97
C PHE A 331 -13.59 -27.75 18.25
N PRO A 332 -13.38 -27.74 16.92
CA PRO A 332 -13.26 -28.98 16.15
C PRO A 332 -11.98 -29.75 16.52
N GLN A 333 -12.07 -31.07 16.45
CA GLN A 333 -10.92 -31.96 16.69
C GLN A 333 -9.87 -31.87 15.57
N GLU A 334 -10.30 -31.52 14.35
CA GLU A 334 -9.43 -31.36 13.19
C GLU A 334 -9.73 -30.05 12.47
N LEU A 335 -8.69 -29.41 11.98
CA LEU A 335 -8.77 -28.29 11.05
C LEU A 335 -7.95 -28.60 9.81
N GLY A 336 -8.48 -28.13 8.69
CA GLY A 336 -7.80 -28.27 7.42
C GLY A 336 -7.75 -26.97 6.63
N VAL A 337 -7.00 -27.01 5.54
CA VAL A 337 -6.87 -25.93 4.58
C VAL A 337 -6.81 -26.49 3.16
N ALA A 338 -7.56 -25.87 2.23
CA ALA A 338 -7.53 -26.32 0.83
C ALA A 338 -6.12 -26.11 0.22
N PRO A 339 -5.61 -27.05 -0.61
CA PRO A 339 -4.30 -26.94 -1.27
C PRO A 339 -4.10 -25.64 -2.04
N ALA A 340 -5.17 -25.06 -2.57
CA ALA A 340 -5.14 -23.77 -3.29
C ALA A 340 -4.86 -22.55 -2.39
N ASN A 341 -5.01 -22.71 -1.08
CA ASN A 341 -4.85 -21.64 -0.09
C ASN A 341 -3.49 -21.68 0.64
N ILE A 342 -2.62 -22.61 0.25
CA ILE A 342 -1.23 -22.65 0.72
C ILE A 342 -0.42 -21.69 -0.14
N LEU A 343 0.11 -20.65 0.47
CA LEU A 343 1.02 -19.70 -0.17
C LEU A 343 2.43 -20.27 -0.14
N LEU A 344 3.08 -20.35 -1.30
CA LEU A 344 4.47 -20.78 -1.44
C LEU A 344 5.38 -19.55 -1.49
N LEU A 345 6.30 -19.43 -0.53
CA LEU A 345 7.14 -18.26 -0.34
C LEU A 345 8.62 -18.60 -0.57
N TYR A 346 9.26 -17.91 -1.51
CA TYR A 346 10.59 -18.23 -2.03
C TYR A 346 11.70 -17.29 -1.56
N GLU A 347 11.34 -16.09 -1.03
CA GLU A 347 12.25 -15.07 -0.49
C GLU A 347 11.84 -14.64 0.92
#